data_bacee3c0c783ada8c9c95ee29a8c6957
#
_entry.id   bacee3c0c783ada8c9c95ee29a8c6957
#
_cell.length_a   1.000
_cell.length_b   1.000
_cell.length_c   1.000
_cell.angle_alpha   90.00
_cell.angle_beta   90.00
_cell.angle_gamma   90.00
#
_symmetry.space_group_name_H-M   'P 1'
#
loop_
_entity.id
_entity.type
_entity.pdbx_description
1 polymer ?
#
loop_
_entity_poly.entity_id
_entity_poly.type
_entity_poly.pdbx_seq_one_letter_code
_entity_poly.pdbx_strand_id
1 'polypeptide(L)'
;MKIMEFKKVLSAATVAVAFGLSAFAAQAANDVTLKVVGTINPAACTPTLPDGGVVDYGTVLNQNIAPTGATNKLVQLGQKSITLNISCESNMSVAFTSTDNRLDSRVNLSSTAFIAGSGTDKSDFSNTAGAFGLGKTTAGVSIGAYTVAINTEAVTADGANVDTLVTGSITEGQRSWEKVAPGLGYLCSLNGCTGYQKANTVATAGTTQPKAFKQLSVPLLVTSAVQDNSVLGTTDVITLDGNATISLVYL
;
A
#
# COMPACT_ATOMS: atom_id res chain seq x y z
N MET A 1 41.54 -70.21 -49.04
CA MET A 1 41.66 -71.18 -50.14
C MET A 1 40.82 -70.71 -51.33
N LYS A 2 41.47 -70.48 -52.49
CA LYS A 2 40.98 -70.15 -53.84
C LYS A 2 40.32 -68.83 -54.07
N ILE A 3 40.98 -67.78 -54.51
CA ILE A 3 41.49 -67.40 -55.87
C ILE A 3 40.51 -67.84 -56.98
N MET A 4 39.91 -66.87 -57.63
CA MET A 4 39.86 -66.90 -59.11
C MET A 4 39.51 -65.54 -59.66
N GLU A 5 40.44 -64.98 -60.43
CA GLU A 5 40.33 -63.91 -61.41
C GLU A 5 39.40 -64.29 -62.55
N PHE A 6 38.88 -63.25 -63.24
CA PHE A 6 38.86 -63.18 -64.73
C PHE A 6 38.31 -61.76 -65.13
N LYS A 7 39.18 -60.95 -65.61
CA LYS A 7 39.51 -60.46 -67.00
C LYS A 7 38.31 -59.85 -67.78
N LYS A 8 38.53 -58.57 -68.02
CA LYS A 8 38.35 -57.73 -69.21
C LYS A 8 37.25 -58.10 -70.26
N VAL A 9 36.44 -57.20 -70.58
CA VAL A 9 36.17 -56.77 -72.00
C VAL A 9 35.83 -55.27 -72.01
N LEU A 10 36.57 -54.56 -72.89
CA LEU A 10 36.41 -53.19 -73.25
C LEU A 10 35.23 -53.07 -74.25
N SER A 11 34.27 -52.24 -74.04
CA SER A 11 33.32 -51.77 -75.06
C SER A 11 33.01 -50.32 -74.87
N ALA A 12 33.50 -49.56 -75.78
CA ALA A 12 33.25 -48.11 -75.87
C ALA A 12 31.80 -47.90 -76.38
N ALA A 13 30.97 -47.31 -75.55
CA ALA A 13 29.74 -46.77 -76.01
C ALA A 13 29.69 -45.30 -75.61
N THR A 14 29.86 -44.42 -76.57
CA THR A 14 29.67 -43.01 -76.50
C THR A 14 28.19 -42.72 -76.22
N VAL A 15 27.88 -42.38 -74.98
CA VAL A 15 26.55 -41.82 -74.63
C VAL A 15 26.69 -40.30 -74.55
N ALA A 16 26.11 -39.64 -75.50
CA ALA A 16 25.93 -38.19 -75.47
C ALA A 16 25.02 -37.81 -74.25
N VAL A 17 25.60 -37.25 -73.24
CA VAL A 17 24.89 -36.67 -72.11
C VAL A 17 24.38 -35.30 -72.58
N ALA A 18 23.08 -35.26 -72.91
CA ALA A 18 22.39 -34.02 -73.07
C ALA A 18 22.31 -33.34 -71.67
N PHE A 19 23.11 -32.32 -71.42
CA PHE A 19 22.94 -31.43 -70.31
C PHE A 19 21.61 -30.69 -70.45
N GLY A 20 20.55 -31.23 -69.87
CA GLY A 20 19.37 -30.44 -69.63
C GLY A 20 19.69 -29.37 -68.59
N LEU A 21 19.85 -28.16 -69.05
CA LEU A 21 19.85 -26.99 -68.21
C LEU A 21 18.43 -26.86 -67.60
N SER A 22 18.22 -27.49 -66.47
CA SER A 22 17.09 -27.12 -65.60
C SER A 22 17.36 -25.71 -65.09
N ALA A 23 16.78 -24.73 -65.76
CA ALA A 23 16.67 -23.40 -65.21
C ALA A 23 15.85 -23.49 -63.93
N PHE A 24 16.49 -23.51 -62.79
CA PHE A 24 15.86 -23.21 -61.55
C PHE A 24 15.39 -21.78 -61.67
N ALA A 25 14.12 -21.58 -61.99
CA ALA A 25 13.47 -20.29 -61.80
C ALA A 25 13.61 -19.98 -60.30
N ALA A 26 14.54 -19.10 -59.96
CA ALA A 26 14.56 -18.47 -58.65
C ALA A 26 13.25 -17.69 -58.54
N GLN A 27 12.24 -18.30 -57.91
CA GLN A 27 11.07 -17.56 -57.49
C GLN A 27 11.58 -16.55 -56.46
N ALA A 28 11.71 -15.30 -56.90
CA ALA A 28 11.86 -14.20 -55.96
C ALA A 28 10.66 -14.25 -55.02
N ALA A 29 10.91 -14.40 -53.74
CA ALA A 29 9.86 -14.30 -52.75
C ALA A 29 9.31 -12.88 -52.83
N ASN A 30 8.07 -12.76 -53.32
CA ASN A 30 7.38 -11.46 -53.47
C ASN A 30 6.79 -10.99 -52.12
N ASP A 31 6.96 -11.80 -51.08
CA ASP A 31 6.37 -11.54 -49.77
C ASP A 31 7.45 -11.16 -48.76
N VAL A 32 7.20 -10.10 -48.02
CA VAL A 32 7.96 -9.68 -46.85
C VAL A 32 7.03 -9.57 -45.66
N THR A 33 7.43 -10.15 -44.53
CA THR A 33 6.64 -10.08 -43.30
C THR A 33 7.09 -8.89 -42.46
N LEU A 34 6.21 -7.92 -42.22
CA LEU A 34 6.38 -6.88 -41.22
C LEU A 34 5.87 -7.41 -39.88
N LYS A 35 6.72 -7.39 -38.86
CA LYS A 35 6.32 -7.71 -37.48
C LYS A 35 6.29 -6.40 -36.69
N VAL A 36 5.16 -6.16 -36.04
CA VAL A 36 5.04 -5.09 -35.05
C VAL A 36 5.03 -5.75 -33.70
N VAL A 37 6.02 -5.39 -32.86
CA VAL A 37 6.18 -5.93 -31.51
C VAL A 37 6.27 -4.77 -30.54
N GLY A 38 5.70 -4.95 -29.35
CA GLY A 38 5.75 -3.97 -28.28
C GLY A 38 5.16 -4.56 -27.00
N THR A 39 5.53 -3.99 -25.88
CA THR A 39 4.96 -4.35 -24.56
C THR A 39 4.28 -3.11 -24.02
N ILE A 40 3.04 -3.26 -23.60
CA ILE A 40 2.29 -2.23 -22.89
C ILE A 40 2.23 -2.66 -21.44
N ASN A 41 3.01 -1.99 -20.59
CA ASN A 41 2.95 -2.19 -19.14
C ASN A 41 2.01 -1.12 -18.56
N PRO A 42 1.06 -1.50 -17.68
CA PRO A 42 0.33 -0.50 -16.91
C PRO A 42 1.32 0.25 -16.01
N ALA A 43 1.21 1.57 -15.95
CA ALA A 43 2.00 2.36 -15.03
C ALA A 43 1.65 1.99 -13.58
N ALA A 44 2.65 1.96 -12.71
CA ALA A 44 2.50 1.59 -11.31
C ALA A 44 2.79 2.76 -10.37
N CYS A 45 2.18 2.71 -9.18
CA CYS A 45 2.48 3.59 -8.07
C CYS A 45 3.07 2.79 -6.91
N THR A 46 4.08 3.36 -6.26
CA THR A 46 4.76 2.76 -5.11
C THR A 46 4.55 3.62 -3.87
N PRO A 47 3.86 3.12 -2.83
CA PRO A 47 3.78 3.78 -1.55
C PRO A 47 5.05 3.49 -0.72
N THR A 48 5.54 4.50 -0.01
CA THR A 48 6.69 4.38 0.89
C THR A 48 6.47 5.17 2.17
N LEU A 49 7.04 4.66 3.26
CA LEU A 49 7.15 5.36 4.53
C LEU A 49 8.64 5.45 4.92
N PRO A 50 9.12 6.55 5.49
CA PRO A 50 10.48 6.64 5.99
C PRO A 50 10.71 5.62 7.11
N ASP A 51 11.96 5.30 7.39
CA ASP A 51 12.39 4.41 8.47
C ASP A 51 11.66 3.06 8.51
N GLY A 52 11.27 2.54 7.33
CA GLY A 52 10.50 1.30 7.22
C GLY A 52 9.08 1.38 7.79
N GLY A 53 8.52 2.58 7.99
CA GLY A 53 7.18 2.80 8.53
C GLY A 53 7.12 2.75 10.05
N VAL A 54 8.25 2.84 10.74
CA VAL A 54 8.31 2.76 12.20
C VAL A 54 7.98 4.12 12.82
N VAL A 55 7.00 4.13 13.73
CA VAL A 55 6.69 5.25 14.62
C VAL A 55 7.11 4.82 16.03
N ASP A 56 8.34 5.12 16.39
CA ASP A 56 8.95 4.68 17.64
C ASP A 56 8.56 5.59 18.82
N TYR A 57 7.89 5.06 19.82
CA TYR A 57 7.57 5.74 21.08
C TYR A 57 8.69 5.61 22.13
N GLY A 58 9.76 4.90 21.80
CA GLY A 58 10.89 4.69 22.69
C GLY A 58 10.53 3.79 23.89
N THR A 59 11.35 3.86 24.92
CA THR A 59 11.13 3.12 26.17
C THR A 59 10.22 3.93 27.10
N VAL A 60 9.03 3.41 27.37
CA VAL A 60 8.13 3.96 28.39
C VAL A 60 8.33 3.18 29.69
N LEU A 61 8.77 3.85 30.74
CA LEU A 61 8.95 3.22 32.04
C LEU A 61 7.58 2.88 32.66
N ASN A 62 7.49 1.74 33.31
CA ASN A 62 6.25 1.26 33.92
C ASN A 62 5.66 2.27 34.94
N GLN A 63 6.50 2.99 35.67
CA GLN A 63 6.05 4.05 36.58
C GLN A 63 5.37 5.22 35.86
N ASN A 64 5.66 5.43 34.57
CA ASN A 64 5.08 6.50 33.76
C ASN A 64 3.72 6.11 33.17
N ILE A 65 3.31 4.86 33.34
CA ILE A 65 1.97 4.39 32.96
C ILE A 65 1.11 4.05 34.19
N ALA A 66 1.34 4.75 35.29
CA ALA A 66 0.46 4.66 36.45
C ALA A 66 -0.97 5.13 36.13
N PRO A 67 -2.00 4.64 36.85
CA PRO A 67 -3.38 5.06 36.65
C PRO A 67 -3.55 6.57 36.67
N THR A 68 -4.18 7.13 35.65
CA THR A 68 -4.33 8.59 35.45
C THR A 68 -5.60 9.18 36.09
N GLY A 69 -6.49 8.31 36.60
CA GLY A 69 -7.69 8.73 37.32
C GLY A 69 -9.01 8.49 36.57
N ALA A 70 -10.07 9.14 37.03
CA ALA A 70 -11.44 8.84 36.59
C ALA A 70 -11.81 9.40 35.21
N THR A 71 -11.15 10.48 34.76
CA THR A 71 -11.53 11.17 33.52
C THR A 71 -11.10 10.42 32.27
N ASN A 72 -9.89 9.88 32.26
CA ASN A 72 -9.41 9.03 31.19
C ASN A 72 -8.59 7.88 31.77
N LYS A 73 -8.99 6.67 31.49
CA LYS A 73 -8.35 5.44 31.98
C LYS A 73 -7.12 5.04 31.14
N LEU A 74 -6.89 5.71 30.01
CA LEU A 74 -5.73 5.42 29.17
C LEU A 74 -4.61 6.42 29.42
N VAL A 75 -3.39 5.93 29.49
CA VAL A 75 -2.18 6.73 29.57
C VAL A 75 -1.78 7.17 28.17
N GLN A 76 -1.64 8.46 27.98
CA GLN A 76 -1.35 9.05 26.68
C GLN A 76 0.16 9.01 26.38
N LEU A 77 0.54 8.42 25.24
CA LEU A 77 1.92 8.43 24.76
C LEU A 77 2.22 9.62 23.85
N GLY A 78 1.19 10.38 23.49
CA GLY A 78 1.31 11.57 22.66
C GLY A 78 1.21 11.28 21.16
N GLN A 79 1.45 12.33 20.38
CA GLN A 79 1.36 12.31 18.92
C GLN A 79 2.75 12.38 18.30
N LYS A 80 2.97 11.55 17.27
CA LYS A 80 4.14 11.57 16.39
C LYS A 80 3.70 11.68 14.95
N SER A 81 4.60 12.08 14.06
CA SER A 81 4.31 12.22 12.63
C SER A 81 5.19 11.30 11.80
N ILE A 82 4.64 10.82 10.70
CA ILE A 82 5.34 10.09 9.65
C ILE A 82 4.72 10.48 8.31
N THR A 83 5.49 10.50 7.22
CA THR A 83 4.95 10.93 5.92
C THR A 83 4.81 9.73 4.98
N LEU A 84 3.59 9.47 4.52
CA LEU A 84 3.34 8.55 3.41
C LEU A 84 3.65 9.27 2.10
N ASN A 85 4.58 8.71 1.32
CA ASN A 85 4.88 9.17 -0.03
C ASN A 85 4.40 8.13 -1.04
N ILE A 86 3.73 8.58 -2.10
CA ILE A 86 3.30 7.73 -3.21
C ILE A 86 3.93 8.28 -4.49
N SER A 87 4.75 7.47 -5.14
CA SER A 87 5.42 7.80 -6.40
C SER A 87 4.84 6.95 -7.53
N CYS A 88 4.39 7.59 -8.60
CA CYS A 88 3.81 6.94 -9.77
C CYS A 88 4.70 7.15 -11.01
N GLU A 89 4.81 6.14 -11.87
CA GLU A 89 5.57 6.19 -13.13
C GLU A 89 4.99 7.21 -14.12
N SER A 90 3.69 7.43 -14.07
CA SER A 90 2.98 8.45 -14.85
C SER A 90 1.92 9.13 -13.99
N ASN A 91 1.26 10.17 -14.50
CA ASN A 91 0.13 10.78 -13.82
C ASN A 91 -1.00 9.75 -13.66
N MET A 92 -1.33 9.42 -12.42
CA MET A 92 -2.36 8.44 -12.08
C MET A 92 -3.25 8.92 -10.94
N SER A 93 -4.53 8.60 -11.02
CA SER A 93 -5.45 8.78 -9.91
C SER A 93 -5.47 7.51 -9.09
N VAL A 94 -5.00 7.60 -7.86
CA VAL A 94 -5.02 6.48 -6.91
C VAL A 94 -5.57 6.94 -5.57
N ALA A 95 -6.23 6.03 -4.89
CA ALA A 95 -6.61 6.17 -3.49
C ALA A 95 -5.75 5.24 -2.63
N PHE A 96 -5.69 5.50 -1.35
CA PHE A 96 -5.07 4.59 -0.39
C PHE A 96 -6.07 4.22 0.72
N THR A 97 -5.93 3.00 1.18
CA THR A 97 -6.73 2.38 2.24
C THR A 97 -5.81 1.92 3.35
N SER A 98 -6.36 1.62 4.52
CA SER A 98 -5.61 1.04 5.62
C SER A 98 -6.31 -0.21 6.17
N THR A 99 -5.52 -1.15 6.66
CA THR A 99 -6.00 -2.38 7.32
C THR A 99 -5.23 -2.56 8.61
N ASP A 100 -5.95 -2.75 9.71
CA ASP A 100 -5.35 -3.04 11.01
C ASP A 100 -5.00 -4.53 11.11
N ASN A 101 -3.72 -4.85 11.19
CA ASN A 101 -3.23 -6.22 11.36
C ASN A 101 -3.25 -6.69 12.81
N ARG A 102 -3.67 -5.83 13.75
CA ARG A 102 -3.83 -6.09 15.18
C ARG A 102 -5.25 -5.78 15.67
N LEU A 103 -6.24 -5.89 14.80
CA LEU A 103 -7.63 -5.49 15.04
C LEU A 103 -8.22 -6.06 16.35
N ASP A 104 -7.91 -7.30 16.67
CA ASP A 104 -8.39 -8.02 17.84
C ASP A 104 -7.71 -7.59 19.16
N SER A 105 -6.72 -6.73 19.10
CA SER A 105 -5.98 -6.19 20.24
C SER A 105 -6.39 -4.77 20.62
N ARG A 106 -7.35 -4.16 19.91
CA ARG A 106 -7.84 -2.83 20.25
C ARG A 106 -8.48 -2.80 21.63
N VAL A 107 -8.18 -1.78 22.40
CA VAL A 107 -8.96 -1.47 23.60
C VAL A 107 -10.27 -0.80 23.21
N ASN A 108 -11.32 -0.99 24.00
CA ASN A 108 -12.57 -0.28 23.79
C ASN A 108 -12.43 1.17 24.20
N LEU A 109 -12.59 2.06 23.25
CA LEU A 109 -12.60 3.50 23.49
C LEU A 109 -14.00 3.97 23.90
N SER A 110 -14.03 4.99 24.76
CA SER A 110 -15.25 5.60 25.30
C SER A 110 -14.97 7.02 25.79
N SER A 111 -15.97 7.70 26.33
CA SER A 111 -15.81 9.02 26.96
C SER A 111 -14.91 9.00 28.21
N THR A 112 -14.59 7.82 28.76
CA THR A 112 -13.69 7.67 29.92
C THR A 112 -12.46 6.78 29.60
N ALA A 113 -12.27 6.44 28.35
CA ALA A 113 -11.09 5.71 27.86
C ALA A 113 -10.85 6.13 26.40
N PHE A 114 -10.15 7.22 26.20
CA PHE A 114 -9.98 7.86 24.88
C PHE A 114 -8.52 8.22 24.59
N ILE A 115 -8.22 8.43 23.31
CA ILE A 115 -6.92 8.91 22.85
C ILE A 115 -7.01 10.42 22.78
N ALA A 116 -6.32 11.12 23.70
CA ALA A 116 -6.35 12.58 23.77
C ALA A 116 -5.38 13.22 22.77
N GLY A 117 -5.72 14.42 22.32
CA GLY A 117 -4.87 15.23 21.46
C GLY A 117 -4.64 14.63 20.07
N SER A 118 -5.62 13.89 19.57
CA SER A 118 -5.55 13.21 18.27
C SER A 118 -5.86 14.16 17.12
N GLY A 119 -5.39 13.83 15.92
CA GLY A 119 -5.61 14.65 14.73
C GLY A 119 -4.88 16.00 14.73
N THR A 120 -5.25 16.87 13.81
CA THR A 120 -4.70 18.23 13.69
C THR A 120 -5.35 19.19 14.66
N ASP A 121 -6.61 19.00 15.00
CA ASP A 121 -7.39 19.80 15.96
C ASP A 121 -7.12 19.42 17.43
N LYS A 122 -6.29 18.37 17.66
CA LYS A 122 -5.96 17.87 19.00
C LYS A 122 -7.18 17.45 19.81
N SER A 123 -8.24 17.02 19.16
CA SER A 123 -9.45 16.53 19.82
C SER A 123 -9.26 15.18 20.47
N ASP A 124 -10.18 14.83 21.36
CA ASP A 124 -10.24 13.51 22.00
C ASP A 124 -10.94 12.51 21.08
N PHE A 125 -10.27 11.36 20.86
CA PHE A 125 -10.79 10.32 20.00
C PHE A 125 -11.31 9.13 20.82
N SER A 126 -12.61 8.92 20.78
CA SER A 126 -13.31 7.90 21.58
C SER A 126 -14.01 6.81 20.74
N ASN A 127 -13.78 6.79 19.40
CA ASN A 127 -14.41 5.82 18.50
C ASN A 127 -13.52 4.59 18.31
N THR A 128 -13.88 3.47 18.96
CA THR A 128 -13.14 2.21 18.82
C THR A 128 -13.02 1.74 17.38
N ALA A 129 -14.05 1.93 16.55
CA ALA A 129 -14.04 1.44 15.18
C ALA A 129 -12.96 2.11 14.31
N GLY A 130 -12.64 3.39 14.58
CA GLY A 130 -11.61 4.14 13.85
C GLY A 130 -10.21 4.05 14.46
N ALA A 131 -10.03 3.30 15.56
CA ALA A 131 -8.72 3.08 16.16
C ALA A 131 -8.08 1.80 15.68
N PHE A 132 -6.77 1.70 15.87
CA PHE A 132 -5.92 0.55 15.54
C PHE A 132 -5.36 -0.06 16.82
N GLY A 133 -5.12 -1.37 16.83
CA GLY A 133 -4.62 -2.11 17.98
C GLY A 133 -3.09 -2.01 18.16
N LEU A 134 -2.65 -1.96 19.41
CA LEU A 134 -1.23 -1.92 19.80
C LEU A 134 -0.64 -3.29 20.19
N GLY A 135 -1.35 -4.38 19.89
CA GLY A 135 -0.94 -5.72 20.29
C GLY A 135 -1.46 -6.12 21.67
N LYS A 136 -1.04 -7.29 22.11
CA LYS A 136 -1.40 -7.89 23.41
C LYS A 136 -0.16 -8.25 24.20
N THR A 137 -0.25 -8.22 25.51
CA THR A 137 0.77 -8.76 26.41
C THR A 137 0.88 -10.29 26.25
N THR A 138 1.92 -10.89 26.83
CA THR A 138 2.06 -12.36 26.89
C THR A 138 0.89 -13.07 27.57
N ALA A 139 0.20 -12.37 28.47
CA ALA A 139 -1.02 -12.84 29.13
C ALA A 139 -2.30 -12.62 28.29
N GLY A 140 -2.19 -12.10 27.05
CA GLY A 140 -3.32 -11.87 26.16
C GLY A 140 -4.10 -10.58 26.44
N VAL A 141 -3.61 -9.71 27.31
CA VAL A 141 -4.24 -8.42 27.62
C VAL A 141 -3.93 -7.42 26.51
N SER A 142 -4.94 -6.73 25.96
CA SER A 142 -4.76 -5.67 24.97
C SER A 142 -3.93 -4.52 25.57
N ILE A 143 -2.91 -4.07 24.84
CA ILE A 143 -1.97 -3.06 25.35
C ILE A 143 -2.58 -1.66 25.30
N GLY A 144 -3.22 -1.33 24.18
CA GLY A 144 -3.76 0.00 23.95
C GLY A 144 -4.35 0.14 22.55
N ALA A 145 -4.46 1.39 22.11
CA ALA A 145 -4.89 1.73 20.77
C ALA A 145 -4.16 2.97 20.25
N TYR A 146 -4.16 3.12 18.93
CA TYR A 146 -3.67 4.33 18.28
C TYR A 146 -4.59 4.79 17.16
N THR A 147 -4.52 6.06 16.84
CA THR A 147 -5.16 6.66 15.65
C THR A 147 -4.10 7.06 14.65
N VAL A 148 -4.50 7.05 13.38
CA VAL A 148 -3.72 7.63 12.29
C VAL A 148 -4.59 8.68 11.62
N ALA A 149 -4.19 9.94 11.69
CA ALA A 149 -4.89 11.04 11.04
C ALA A 149 -4.04 11.64 9.93
N ILE A 150 -4.67 12.13 8.87
CA ILE A 150 -4.03 12.88 7.81
C ILE A 150 -3.92 14.34 8.26
N ASN A 151 -2.73 14.93 8.19
CA ASN A 151 -2.60 16.38 8.27
C ASN A 151 -3.02 16.99 6.92
N THR A 152 -4.33 17.21 6.78
CA THR A 152 -4.94 17.62 5.51
C THR A 152 -4.45 18.98 5.00
N GLU A 153 -3.88 19.83 5.86
CA GLU A 153 -3.35 21.14 5.49
C GLU A 153 -1.95 21.06 4.86
N ALA A 154 -1.26 19.93 5.05
CA ALA A 154 0.10 19.72 4.59
C ALA A 154 0.22 18.66 3.48
N VAL A 155 -0.90 18.20 2.92
CA VAL A 155 -0.89 17.24 1.81
C VAL A 155 -0.53 17.96 0.52
N THR A 156 0.44 17.42 -0.21
CA THR A 156 0.87 17.96 -1.50
C THR A 156 0.87 16.89 -2.59
N ALA A 157 0.42 17.28 -3.78
CA ALA A 157 0.54 16.49 -4.99
C ALA A 157 1.36 17.27 -6.04
N ASP A 158 2.43 16.67 -6.54
CA ASP A 158 3.38 17.29 -7.49
C ASP A 158 3.91 18.65 -6.98
N GLY A 159 4.13 18.76 -5.66
CA GLY A 159 4.65 19.96 -5.00
C GLY A 159 3.60 21.05 -4.70
N ALA A 160 2.34 20.87 -5.09
CA ALA A 160 1.27 21.82 -4.83
C ALA A 160 0.32 21.31 -3.73
N ASN A 161 -0.22 22.22 -2.93
CA ASN A 161 -1.26 21.89 -1.94
C ASN A 161 -2.53 21.37 -2.65
N VAL A 162 -3.15 20.37 -2.05
CA VAL A 162 -4.35 19.72 -2.58
C VAL A 162 -5.37 19.49 -1.47
N ASP A 163 -6.63 19.33 -1.85
CA ASP A 163 -7.66 18.90 -0.92
C ASP A 163 -7.59 17.36 -0.76
N THR A 164 -7.78 16.90 0.47
CA THR A 164 -7.95 15.48 0.75
C THR A 164 -9.39 15.08 0.59
N LEU A 165 -9.62 13.99 -0.14
CA LEU A 165 -10.93 13.37 -0.32
C LEU A 165 -11.02 12.05 0.40
N VAL A 166 -12.23 11.70 0.80
CA VAL A 166 -12.55 10.41 1.43
C VAL A 166 -13.80 9.80 0.78
N THR A 167 -13.86 8.48 0.75
CA THR A 167 -15.06 7.73 0.36
C THR A 167 -15.34 6.59 1.32
N GLY A 168 -16.62 6.29 1.52
CA GLY A 168 -17.09 5.12 2.28
C GLY A 168 -17.07 3.81 1.50
N SER A 169 -16.86 3.84 0.18
CA SER A 169 -16.82 2.65 -0.67
C SER A 169 -15.54 2.59 -1.49
N ILE A 170 -14.92 1.41 -1.54
CA ILE A 170 -13.79 1.11 -2.43
C ILE A 170 -14.24 0.43 -3.73
N THR A 171 -15.52 0.09 -3.86
CA THR A 171 -16.09 -0.56 -5.03
C THR A 171 -16.20 0.43 -6.18
N GLU A 172 -15.71 0.06 -7.34
CA GLU A 172 -15.86 0.86 -8.55
C GLU A 172 -17.33 1.13 -8.88
N GLY A 173 -17.64 2.35 -9.32
CA GLY A 173 -19.02 2.78 -9.59
C GLY A 173 -19.87 3.13 -8.36
N GLN A 174 -19.38 2.82 -7.14
CA GLN A 174 -20.06 3.17 -5.88
C GLN A 174 -19.29 4.22 -5.05
N ARG A 175 -18.20 4.76 -5.60
CA ARG A 175 -17.36 5.76 -4.94
C ARG A 175 -18.02 7.12 -5.02
N SER A 176 -18.35 7.67 -3.85
CA SER A 176 -18.76 9.07 -3.70
C SER A 176 -17.67 9.78 -2.90
N TRP A 177 -17.00 10.73 -3.52
CA TRP A 177 -15.88 11.43 -2.92
C TRP A 177 -16.35 12.70 -2.22
N GLU A 178 -15.96 12.85 -0.98
CA GLU A 178 -16.25 14.02 -0.15
C GLU A 178 -14.95 14.64 0.34
N LYS A 179 -14.92 15.97 0.45
CA LYS A 179 -13.78 16.67 1.02
C LYS A 179 -13.70 16.38 2.52
N VAL A 180 -12.53 16.02 2.99
CA VAL A 180 -12.26 15.85 4.41
C VAL A 180 -12.23 17.21 5.08
N ALA A 181 -13.05 17.39 6.11
CA ALA A 181 -12.99 18.60 6.94
C ALA A 181 -11.70 18.62 7.78
N PRO A 182 -11.13 19.80 8.07
CA PRO A 182 -9.98 19.92 8.97
C PRO A 182 -10.23 19.19 10.29
N GLY A 183 -9.23 18.48 10.80
CA GLY A 183 -9.33 17.68 12.03
C GLY A 183 -10.01 16.32 11.91
N LEU A 184 -10.72 16.02 10.81
CA LEU A 184 -11.50 14.78 10.63
C LEU A 184 -10.84 13.75 9.70
N GLY A 185 -9.60 13.94 9.30
CA GLY A 185 -8.90 13.09 8.34
C GLY A 185 -8.34 11.78 8.94
N TYR A 186 -9.10 11.08 9.77
CA TYR A 186 -8.66 9.81 10.34
C TYR A 186 -8.69 8.69 9.31
N LEU A 187 -7.61 7.93 9.23
CA LEU A 187 -7.63 6.67 8.51
C LEU A 187 -8.50 5.67 9.26
N CYS A 188 -9.24 4.90 8.52
CA CYS A 188 -10.13 3.91 9.08
C CYS A 188 -9.81 2.54 8.50
N SER A 189 -9.55 1.58 9.36
CA SER A 189 -9.21 0.23 8.93
C SER A 189 -10.36 -0.42 8.15
N LEU A 190 -10.09 -1.00 6.98
CA LEU A 190 -11.07 -1.72 6.16
C LEU A 190 -11.77 -2.85 6.92
N ASN A 191 -11.05 -3.51 7.83
CA ASN A 191 -11.55 -4.60 8.64
C ASN A 191 -12.14 -4.14 9.99
N GLY A 192 -12.09 -2.83 10.31
CA GLY A 192 -12.52 -2.25 11.58
C GLY A 192 -13.65 -1.26 11.49
N CYS A 193 -13.75 -0.53 10.38
CA CYS A 193 -14.78 0.46 10.15
C CYS A 193 -15.96 -0.07 9.39
N THR A 194 -17.14 0.20 9.92
CA THR A 194 -18.40 0.00 9.20
C THR A 194 -18.93 1.38 8.78
N GLY A 195 -18.92 1.64 7.47
CA GLY A 195 -19.72 2.73 6.89
C GLY A 195 -18.96 3.97 6.38
N TYR A 196 -17.84 4.40 6.96
CA TYR A 196 -17.20 5.66 6.58
C TYR A 196 -15.69 5.57 6.42
N GLN A 197 -15.13 6.45 5.56
CA GLN A 197 -13.70 6.74 5.45
C GLN A 197 -12.80 5.55 5.09
N LYS A 198 -13.25 4.72 4.16
CA LYS A 198 -12.51 3.51 3.78
C LYS A 198 -11.34 3.76 2.85
N ALA A 199 -11.41 4.79 2.00
CA ALA A 199 -10.32 5.15 1.12
C ALA A 199 -10.15 6.67 1.05
N ASN A 200 -8.91 7.09 0.91
CA ASN A 200 -8.53 8.49 0.82
C ASN A 200 -7.80 8.74 -0.51
N THR A 201 -8.03 9.90 -1.10
CA THR A 201 -7.31 10.40 -2.28
C THR A 201 -7.20 11.93 -2.19
N VAL A 202 -6.75 12.55 -3.27
CA VAL A 202 -6.60 14.00 -3.34
C VAL A 202 -7.32 14.59 -4.52
N ALA A 203 -7.65 15.88 -4.42
CA ALA A 203 -8.26 16.67 -5.48
C ALA A 203 -7.58 18.02 -5.63
N THR A 204 -7.75 18.65 -6.79
CA THR A 204 -7.45 20.07 -6.92
C THR A 204 -8.29 20.85 -5.92
N ALA A 205 -7.69 21.84 -5.27
CA ALA A 205 -8.36 22.64 -4.25
C ALA A 205 -9.74 23.14 -4.72
N GLY A 206 -10.75 22.92 -3.89
CA GLY A 206 -12.14 23.30 -4.18
C GLY A 206 -12.93 22.31 -5.04
N THR A 207 -12.37 21.15 -5.38
CA THR A 207 -13.09 20.12 -6.16
C THR A 207 -13.24 18.82 -5.37
N THR A 208 -14.13 17.94 -5.84
CA THR A 208 -14.34 16.58 -5.29
C THR A 208 -14.02 15.49 -6.31
N GLN A 209 -13.30 15.85 -7.39
CA GLN A 209 -12.84 14.88 -8.38
C GLN A 209 -11.43 14.42 -8.05
N PRO A 210 -11.17 13.11 -7.97
CA PRO A 210 -9.82 12.58 -7.76
C PRO A 210 -8.83 13.14 -8.79
N LYS A 211 -7.72 13.70 -8.30
CA LYS A 211 -6.66 14.29 -9.11
C LYS A 211 -5.61 13.22 -9.46
N ALA A 212 -5.22 13.16 -10.71
CA ALA A 212 -4.03 12.41 -11.11
C ALA A 212 -2.75 13.15 -10.70
N PHE A 213 -1.74 12.40 -10.25
CA PHE A 213 -0.44 12.93 -9.81
C PHE A 213 0.68 11.93 -10.13
N LYS A 214 1.92 12.41 -10.10
CA LYS A 214 3.14 11.59 -10.09
C LYS A 214 3.70 11.40 -8.70
N GLN A 215 3.63 12.45 -7.88
CA GLN A 215 4.15 12.44 -6.51
C GLN A 215 3.07 12.93 -5.56
N LEU A 216 2.79 12.14 -4.53
CA LEU A 216 1.89 12.52 -3.46
C LEU A 216 2.61 12.38 -2.12
N SER A 217 2.56 13.43 -1.31
CA SER A 217 3.08 13.45 0.05
C SER A 217 1.94 13.69 1.03
N VAL A 218 1.75 12.76 1.95
CA VAL A 218 0.66 12.74 2.92
C VAL A 218 1.26 12.65 4.33
N PRO A 219 1.42 13.76 5.05
CA PRO A 219 1.83 13.70 6.45
C PRO A 219 0.73 13.06 7.30
N LEU A 220 1.12 12.02 8.04
CA LEU A 220 0.27 11.26 8.95
C LEU A 220 0.62 11.58 10.40
N LEU A 221 -0.39 11.73 11.23
CA LEU A 221 -0.28 11.99 12.66
C LEU A 221 -0.73 10.73 13.40
N VAL A 222 0.20 10.08 14.09
CA VAL A 222 -0.06 8.86 14.86
C VAL A 222 -0.13 9.24 16.33
N THR A 223 -1.28 9.02 16.95
CA THR A 223 -1.49 9.32 18.38
C THR A 223 -1.83 8.03 19.10
N SER A 224 -1.10 7.71 20.17
CA SER A 224 -1.23 6.44 20.88
C SER A 224 -1.55 6.64 22.35
N ALA A 225 -2.33 5.69 22.88
CA ALA A 225 -2.62 5.58 24.29
C ALA A 225 -2.62 4.11 24.71
N VAL A 226 -2.15 3.83 25.93
CA VAL A 226 -2.03 2.47 26.49
C VAL A 226 -2.86 2.35 27.76
N GLN A 227 -3.22 1.13 28.13
CA GLN A 227 -3.77 0.84 29.45
C GLN A 227 -2.70 1.10 30.52
N ASP A 228 -3.14 1.38 31.72
CA ASP A 228 -2.23 1.63 32.84
C ASP A 228 -1.61 0.33 33.39
N ASN A 229 -0.63 0.46 34.26
CA ASN A 229 0.09 -0.66 34.83
C ASN A 229 -0.73 -1.54 35.80
N SER A 230 -1.87 -1.07 36.29
CA SER A 230 -2.80 -1.91 37.08
C SER A 230 -3.48 -2.97 36.21
N VAL A 231 -3.63 -2.69 34.89
CA VAL A 231 -4.18 -3.61 33.90
C VAL A 231 -3.08 -4.40 33.19
N LEU A 232 -2.01 -3.74 32.79
CA LEU A 232 -0.93 -4.35 32.00
C LEU A 232 0.04 -5.17 32.84
N GLY A 233 0.09 -4.95 34.16
CA GLY A 233 1.06 -5.56 35.07
C GLY A 233 2.38 -4.78 35.13
N THR A 234 3.24 -5.16 36.05
CA THR A 234 4.49 -4.41 36.37
C THR A 234 5.76 -5.22 36.23
N THR A 235 5.67 -6.53 35.97
CA THR A 235 6.81 -7.45 36.03
C THR A 235 7.47 -7.70 34.68
N ASP A 236 6.73 -7.63 33.60
CA ASP A 236 7.22 -8.01 32.26
C ASP A 236 7.46 -6.80 31.38
N VAL A 237 8.39 -6.95 30.43
CA VAL A 237 8.55 -5.99 29.34
C VAL A 237 7.35 -6.07 28.42
N ILE A 238 6.69 -4.94 28.18
CA ILE A 238 5.55 -4.83 27.28
C ILE A 238 6.04 -4.16 26.01
N THR A 239 5.94 -4.87 24.88
CA THR A 239 6.30 -4.33 23.56
C THR A 239 5.06 -3.82 22.85
N LEU A 240 5.07 -2.56 22.45
CA LEU A 240 4.06 -2.02 21.55
C LEU A 240 4.21 -2.68 20.17
N ASP A 241 3.17 -3.34 19.70
CA ASP A 241 3.16 -4.09 18.43
C ASP A 241 1.99 -3.64 17.54
N GLY A 242 1.85 -2.33 17.37
CA GLY A 242 0.93 -1.76 16.40
C GLY A 242 1.38 -2.08 14.97
N ASN A 243 0.46 -2.55 14.13
CA ASN A 243 0.78 -2.89 12.74
C ASN A 243 -0.40 -2.59 11.83
N ALA A 244 -0.19 -1.77 10.82
CA ALA A 244 -1.20 -1.45 9.81
C ALA A 244 -0.60 -1.53 8.41
N THR A 245 -1.39 -2.04 7.47
CA THR A 245 -1.04 -2.08 6.05
C THR A 245 -1.74 -0.94 5.32
N ILE A 246 -0.98 -0.15 4.56
CA ILE A 246 -1.52 0.83 3.61
C ILE A 246 -1.47 0.23 2.22
N SER A 247 -2.60 0.22 1.51
CA SER A 247 -2.73 -0.34 0.17
C SER A 247 -3.26 0.70 -0.81
N LEU A 248 -2.81 0.64 -2.07
CA LEU A 248 -3.28 1.51 -3.13
C LEU A 248 -4.48 0.91 -3.85
N VAL A 249 -5.39 1.77 -4.27
CA VAL A 249 -6.56 1.46 -5.11
C VAL A 249 -6.52 2.39 -6.32
N TYR A 250 -6.38 1.84 -7.50
CA TYR A 250 -6.42 2.60 -8.76
C TYR A 250 -7.86 3.05 -9.08
N LEU A 251 -8.03 4.30 -9.54
CA LEU A 251 -9.33 4.93 -9.74
C LEU A 251 -9.72 5.06 -11.21
#